data_a3a31ee2b3b10921988a7c1dac816e4d
#
_entry.id   a3a31ee2b3b10921988a7c1dac816e4d
#
_cell.length_a   1.000
_cell.length_b   1.000
_cell.length_c   1.000
_cell.angle_alpha   90.00
_cell.angle_beta   90.00
_cell.angle_gamma   90.00
#
_symmetry.space_group_name_H-M   'P 1'
#
loop_
_entity.id
_entity.type
_entity.pdbx_description
1 polymer ?
#
loop_
_entity_poly.entity_id
_entity_poly.type
_entity_poly.pdbx_seq_one_letter_code
_entity_poly.pdbx_strand_id
1 'polypeptide(L)'
;MKSHVQHRGSLLLALLALAPCSALAQLQLPRPSPAGKVSQTVGLTEISIEYSSPAAKGRKLWGGLVPYGEVWRTGANQATKITFSKDVTIGTTAVPAGSYALFAIPAANEWTLILNKDFNQSGASSYKQDLDVARVQVQPKAIPHRERLTYVVSDFTDDSASVDLEWEKVRVSLPIKLATQAQALANIKALTEGAWGPYNTAARYMLESTRDFDAGLQLVDKSLAAKEHWYNLWTKAQLLAAKGKYKEAMTYAQKSKQLGEKSPQGFPMADDVNKALKDWKDNKS
;
A
#
# COMPACT_ATOMS: atom_id res chain seq x y z
N MET A 1 34.65 20.58 89.24
CA MET A 1 33.63 21.48 88.63
C MET A 1 33.51 21.11 87.15
N LYS A 2 32.42 20.39 86.79
CA LYS A 2 32.19 19.93 85.41
C LYS A 2 30.91 20.62 84.93
N SER A 3 31.02 21.49 83.91
CA SER A 3 29.91 22.17 83.29
C SER A 3 29.33 21.29 82.15
N HIS A 4 28.05 20.94 82.23
CA HIS A 4 27.32 20.30 81.18
C HIS A 4 26.77 21.33 80.18
N VAL A 5 27.16 21.23 78.91
CA VAL A 5 26.55 21.97 77.83
C VAL A 5 25.51 21.05 77.21
N GLN A 6 24.24 21.44 77.30
CA GLN A 6 23.14 20.79 76.62
C GLN A 6 22.96 21.38 75.20
N HIS A 7 23.14 20.54 74.17
CA HIS A 7 22.77 20.91 72.82
C HIS A 7 21.28 20.58 72.60
N ARG A 8 20.46 21.63 72.38
CA ARG A 8 19.10 21.51 71.86
C ARG A 8 19.18 21.46 70.37
N GLY A 9 18.93 20.26 69.77
CA GLY A 9 18.74 20.09 68.34
C GLY A 9 17.32 20.50 67.96
N SER A 10 17.22 21.56 67.16
CA SER A 10 15.95 21.99 66.53
C SER A 10 15.69 21.12 65.29
N LEU A 11 14.65 20.28 65.34
CA LEU A 11 14.18 19.50 64.21
C LEU A 11 13.30 20.43 63.36
N LEU A 12 13.80 20.92 62.21
CA LEU A 12 12.99 21.59 61.20
C LEU A 12 12.22 20.53 60.41
N LEU A 13 10.93 20.44 60.64
CA LEU A 13 10.00 19.63 59.81
C LEU A 13 9.71 20.43 58.53
N ALA A 14 10.32 20.04 57.40
CA ALA A 14 9.96 20.58 56.09
C ALA A 14 8.62 19.96 55.63
N LEU A 15 7.53 20.68 55.73
CA LEU A 15 6.25 20.33 55.09
C LEU A 15 6.39 20.50 53.58
N LEU A 16 6.60 19.38 52.86
CA LEU A 16 6.43 19.37 51.38
C LEU A 16 4.94 19.51 51.08
N ALA A 17 4.51 20.72 50.69
CA ALA A 17 3.19 20.95 50.16
C ALA A 17 3.08 20.27 48.78
N LEU A 18 2.47 19.08 48.71
CA LEU A 18 1.99 18.50 47.46
C LEU A 18 0.87 19.39 46.93
N ALA A 19 1.18 20.28 46.01
CA ALA A 19 0.16 20.97 45.22
C ALA A 19 -0.55 19.92 44.34
N PRO A 20 -1.88 19.78 44.40
CA PRO A 20 -2.60 18.92 43.48
C PRO A 20 -2.42 19.46 42.05
N CYS A 21 -1.73 18.71 41.21
CA CYS A 21 -1.67 18.96 39.79
C CYS A 21 -3.08 18.68 39.25
N SER A 22 -3.94 19.70 39.19
CA SER A 22 -5.24 19.62 38.55
C SER A 22 -4.99 19.41 37.07
N ALA A 23 -5.00 18.15 36.65
CA ALA A 23 -5.09 17.82 35.24
C ALA A 23 -6.41 18.43 34.74
N LEU A 24 -6.33 19.54 34.01
CA LEU A 24 -7.48 20.14 33.34
C LEU A 24 -8.00 19.08 32.37
N ALA A 25 -9.08 18.41 32.78
CA ALA A 25 -9.77 17.48 31.90
C ALA A 25 -10.24 18.27 30.68
N GLN A 26 -9.57 18.03 29.54
CA GLN A 26 -9.90 18.70 28.28
C GLN A 26 -11.26 18.18 27.81
N LEU A 27 -12.26 19.04 27.73
CA LEU A 27 -13.59 18.66 27.26
C LEU A 27 -13.51 18.11 25.84
N GLN A 28 -13.80 16.82 25.68
CA GLN A 28 -13.82 16.15 24.39
C GLN A 28 -15.25 16.12 23.86
N LEU A 29 -15.48 16.76 22.73
CA LEU A 29 -16.78 16.77 22.04
C LEU A 29 -16.64 16.13 20.63
N PRO A 30 -17.69 15.45 20.15
CA PRO A 30 -17.71 14.92 18.79
C PRO A 30 -17.52 16.04 17.76
N ARG A 31 -16.61 15.84 16.82
CA ARG A 31 -16.39 16.82 15.73
C ARG A 31 -17.50 16.68 14.67
N PRO A 32 -18.05 17.77 14.13
CA PRO A 32 -19.03 17.73 13.03
C PRO A 32 -18.53 16.99 11.78
N SER A 33 -17.22 17.09 11.53
CA SER A 33 -16.52 16.37 10.46
C SER A 33 -15.42 15.52 11.10
N PRO A 34 -15.72 14.27 11.49
CA PRO A 34 -14.75 13.39 12.12
C PRO A 34 -13.59 13.06 11.17
N ALA A 35 -12.42 12.79 11.74
CA ALA A 35 -11.29 12.29 10.99
C ALA A 35 -11.55 10.86 10.48
N GLY A 36 -11.12 10.60 9.27
CA GLY A 36 -11.10 9.26 8.65
C GLY A 36 -9.72 8.95 8.09
N LYS A 37 -9.40 7.67 8.04
CA LYS A 37 -8.22 7.15 7.37
C LYS A 37 -8.58 5.90 6.61
N VAL A 38 -8.07 5.79 5.38
CA VAL A 38 -8.12 4.59 4.57
C VAL A 38 -6.70 4.28 4.12
N SER A 39 -6.30 3.02 4.14
CA SER A 39 -5.00 2.56 3.67
C SER A 39 -5.17 1.23 2.94
N GLN A 40 -4.50 1.08 1.81
CA GLN A 40 -4.50 -0.14 1.00
C GLN A 40 -3.11 -0.35 0.40
N THR A 41 -2.58 -1.56 0.52
CA THR A 41 -1.42 -1.99 -0.26
C THR A 41 -1.89 -2.51 -1.60
N VAL A 42 -1.34 -1.96 -2.67
CA VAL A 42 -1.58 -2.38 -4.06
C VAL A 42 -0.23 -2.70 -4.69
N GLY A 43 -0.07 -3.91 -5.16
CA GLY A 43 1.26 -4.41 -5.56
C GLY A 43 2.27 -4.28 -4.42
N LEU A 44 3.31 -3.47 -4.61
CA LEU A 44 4.33 -3.18 -3.60
C LEU A 44 4.23 -1.76 -3.01
N THR A 45 3.13 -1.05 -3.27
CA THR A 45 2.94 0.35 -2.86
C THR A 45 1.78 0.46 -1.88
N GLU A 46 2.00 1.04 -0.72
CA GLU A 46 0.93 1.46 0.19
C GLU A 46 0.40 2.82 -0.24
N ILE A 47 -0.92 2.94 -0.37
CA ILE A 47 -1.67 4.16 -0.61
C ILE A 47 -2.49 4.44 0.64
N SER A 48 -2.34 5.62 1.24
CA SER A 48 -3.03 6.01 2.47
C SER A 48 -3.66 7.40 2.31
N ILE A 49 -4.90 7.56 2.73
CA ILE A 49 -5.65 8.82 2.67
C ILE A 49 -6.12 9.18 4.07
N GLU A 50 -5.75 10.38 4.55
CA GLU A 50 -6.21 10.95 5.81
C GLU A 50 -7.07 12.18 5.52
N TYR A 51 -8.29 12.22 6.04
CA TYR A 51 -9.27 13.24 5.68
C TYR A 51 -10.22 13.56 6.83
N SER A 52 -10.98 14.65 6.70
CA SER A 52 -12.14 14.92 7.55
C SER A 52 -13.42 14.70 6.76
N SER A 53 -14.37 13.95 7.34
CA SER A 53 -15.60 13.47 6.72
C SER A 53 -16.81 14.36 7.05
N PRO A 54 -17.11 15.42 6.26
CA PRO A 54 -18.32 16.22 6.45
C PRO A 54 -19.55 15.44 6.03
N ALA A 55 -20.71 15.78 6.65
CA ALA A 55 -22.03 15.30 6.27
C ALA A 55 -22.71 16.27 5.30
N ALA A 56 -23.53 15.77 4.38
CA ALA A 56 -24.29 16.58 3.45
C ALA A 56 -25.40 17.40 4.14
N LYS A 57 -26.12 16.81 5.07
CA LYS A 57 -27.21 17.42 5.86
C LYS A 57 -28.23 18.15 5.01
N GLY A 58 -28.62 17.56 3.87
CA GLY A 58 -29.59 18.12 2.94
C GLY A 58 -29.17 19.42 2.23
N ARG A 59 -27.90 19.85 2.37
CA ARG A 59 -27.40 21.07 1.72
C ARG A 59 -27.12 20.83 0.24
N LYS A 60 -27.27 21.87 -0.57
CA LYS A 60 -26.75 21.87 -1.93
C LYS A 60 -25.22 21.90 -1.86
N LEU A 61 -24.58 20.80 -2.24
CA LEU A 61 -23.12 20.68 -2.17
C LEU A 61 -22.46 21.31 -3.40
N TRP A 62 -22.68 20.74 -4.56
CA TRP A 62 -21.99 21.10 -5.79
C TRP A 62 -22.58 22.38 -6.40
N GLY A 63 -21.72 23.39 -6.59
CA GLY A 63 -22.15 24.75 -6.94
C GLY A 63 -22.87 25.49 -5.80
N GLY A 64 -22.73 24.99 -4.56
CA GLY A 64 -23.27 25.61 -3.34
C GLY A 64 -22.20 25.62 -2.25
N LEU A 65 -22.24 24.66 -1.30
CA LEU A 65 -21.22 24.55 -0.25
C LEU A 65 -19.79 24.38 -0.81
N VAL A 66 -19.68 23.69 -1.92
CA VAL A 66 -18.46 23.52 -2.71
C VAL A 66 -18.68 24.23 -4.05
N PRO A 67 -18.17 25.46 -4.24
CA PRO A 67 -18.35 26.22 -5.46
C PRO A 67 -17.70 25.54 -6.67
N TYR A 68 -18.27 25.73 -7.83
CA TYR A 68 -17.65 25.33 -9.07
C TYR A 68 -16.53 26.31 -9.48
N GLY A 69 -15.47 25.78 -10.09
CA GLY A 69 -14.34 26.57 -10.56
C GLY A 69 -13.36 27.01 -9.49
N GLU A 70 -13.60 26.69 -8.22
CA GLU A 70 -12.74 27.07 -7.11
C GLU A 70 -11.98 25.86 -6.54
N VAL A 71 -10.76 26.11 -6.01
CA VAL A 71 -9.96 25.07 -5.36
C VAL A 71 -10.61 24.66 -4.04
N TRP A 72 -10.89 23.38 -3.91
CA TRP A 72 -11.47 22.77 -2.72
C TRP A 72 -10.53 21.69 -2.16
N ARG A 73 -10.38 21.67 -0.82
CA ARG A 73 -9.50 20.73 -0.06
C ARG A 73 -10.00 19.30 0.01
N THR A 74 -11.00 18.92 -0.76
CA THR A 74 -11.61 17.59 -0.87
C THR A 74 -12.02 16.94 0.46
N GLY A 75 -12.48 17.78 1.39
CA GLY A 75 -12.91 17.41 2.74
C GLY A 75 -13.26 18.62 3.57
N ALA A 76 -13.01 18.54 4.88
CA ALA A 76 -13.22 19.61 5.85
C ALA A 76 -11.97 19.77 6.74
N ASN A 77 -11.88 20.87 7.50
CA ASN A 77 -10.77 21.21 8.40
C ASN A 77 -9.42 21.27 7.64
N GLN A 78 -8.47 20.38 7.94
CA GLN A 78 -7.22 20.26 7.21
C GLN A 78 -7.46 19.76 5.78
N ALA A 79 -6.55 20.09 4.87
CA ALA A 79 -6.55 19.51 3.53
C ALA A 79 -6.43 17.99 3.61
N THR A 80 -7.15 17.29 2.75
CA THR A 80 -7.02 15.83 2.65
C THR A 80 -5.61 15.49 2.25
N LYS A 81 -4.97 14.58 3.01
CA LYS A 81 -3.61 14.12 2.77
C LYS A 81 -3.63 12.74 2.13
N ILE A 82 -2.97 12.60 0.99
CA ILE A 82 -2.68 11.31 0.36
C ILE A 82 -1.20 11.01 0.46
N THR A 83 -0.86 9.77 0.78
CA THR A 83 0.54 9.31 0.93
C THR A 83 0.79 8.08 0.08
N PHE A 84 1.89 8.07 -0.65
CA PHE A 84 2.38 6.94 -1.42
C PHE A 84 3.71 6.45 -0.83
N SER A 85 3.84 5.15 -0.53
CA SER A 85 5.08 4.59 0.01
C SER A 85 6.18 4.41 -1.06
N LYS A 86 5.82 4.49 -2.35
CA LYS A 86 6.70 4.40 -3.51
C LYS A 86 6.24 5.35 -4.60
N ASP A 87 7.10 5.58 -5.59
CA ASP A 87 6.77 6.41 -6.74
C ASP A 87 5.57 5.84 -7.50
N VAL A 88 4.68 6.73 -7.94
CA VAL A 88 3.47 6.41 -8.69
C VAL A 88 3.35 7.32 -9.93
N THR A 89 2.41 7.02 -10.81
CA THR A 89 2.10 7.89 -11.94
C THR A 89 0.63 8.31 -11.87
N ILE A 90 0.38 9.62 -11.95
CA ILE A 90 -0.95 10.23 -11.99
C ILE A 90 -1.16 10.86 -13.37
N GLY A 91 -2.10 10.34 -14.14
CA GLY A 91 -2.22 10.69 -15.55
C GLY A 91 -0.95 10.31 -16.32
N THR A 92 -0.17 11.29 -16.73
CA THR A 92 1.15 11.12 -17.39
C THR A 92 2.32 11.60 -16.51
N THR A 93 2.04 12.08 -15.30
CA THR A 93 3.05 12.70 -14.43
C THR A 93 3.58 11.68 -13.43
N ALA A 94 4.90 11.52 -13.36
CA ALA A 94 5.57 10.77 -12.31
C ALA A 94 5.50 11.56 -10.99
N VAL A 95 5.00 10.90 -9.95
CA VAL A 95 4.84 11.47 -8.60
C VAL A 95 5.72 10.66 -7.65
N PRO A 96 6.75 11.26 -7.05
CA PRO A 96 7.63 10.59 -6.10
C PRO A 96 6.86 10.04 -4.88
N ALA A 97 7.44 9.05 -4.21
CA ALA A 97 7.01 8.62 -2.89
C ALA A 97 6.94 9.81 -1.92
N GLY A 98 5.89 9.88 -1.12
CA GLY A 98 5.72 10.99 -0.20
C GLY A 98 4.26 11.31 0.10
N SER A 99 4.05 12.41 0.82
CA SER A 99 2.73 12.90 1.20
C SER A 99 2.39 14.17 0.42
N TYR A 100 1.12 14.29 0.02
CA TYR A 100 0.60 15.39 -0.78
C TYR A 100 -0.77 15.82 -0.25
N ALA A 101 -1.10 17.09 -0.36
CA ALA A 101 -2.49 17.52 -0.24
C ALA A 101 -3.25 17.13 -1.50
N LEU A 102 -4.43 16.58 -1.34
CA LEU A 102 -5.35 16.34 -2.43
C LEU A 102 -6.36 17.49 -2.50
N PHE A 103 -6.33 18.24 -3.59
CA PHE A 103 -7.33 19.27 -3.90
C PHE A 103 -8.15 18.89 -5.11
N ALA A 104 -9.26 19.56 -5.29
CA ALA A 104 -10.05 19.48 -6.51
C ALA A 104 -10.54 20.86 -6.94
N ILE A 105 -10.74 21.05 -8.24
CA ILE A 105 -11.54 22.12 -8.82
C ILE A 105 -12.77 21.46 -9.44
N PRO A 106 -13.91 21.46 -8.74
CA PRO A 106 -15.14 20.88 -9.25
C PRO A 106 -15.73 21.71 -10.40
N ALA A 107 -16.31 21.04 -11.38
CA ALA A 107 -17.21 21.64 -12.37
C ALA A 107 -18.37 20.66 -12.66
N ALA A 108 -19.34 21.09 -13.43
CA ALA A 108 -20.55 20.27 -13.66
C ALA A 108 -20.26 18.91 -14.31
N ASN A 109 -19.35 18.89 -15.30
CA ASN A 109 -19.09 17.72 -16.14
C ASN A 109 -17.66 17.18 -16.02
N GLU A 110 -16.74 17.95 -15.46
CA GLU A 110 -15.33 17.57 -15.35
C GLU A 110 -14.70 18.23 -14.12
N TRP A 111 -13.92 17.45 -13.39
CA TRP A 111 -13.19 17.93 -12.22
C TRP A 111 -11.69 17.88 -12.49
N THR A 112 -10.94 18.85 -11.98
CA THR A 112 -9.47 18.75 -11.92
C THR A 112 -9.08 18.28 -10.53
N LEU A 113 -8.48 17.10 -10.41
CA LEU A 113 -7.85 16.63 -9.17
C LEU A 113 -6.38 17.05 -9.16
N ILE A 114 -5.88 17.48 -8.00
CA ILE A 114 -4.59 18.12 -7.84
C ILE A 114 -3.84 17.48 -6.68
N LEU A 115 -2.60 17.08 -6.89
CA LEU A 115 -1.65 16.74 -5.83
C LEU A 115 -0.70 17.92 -5.61
N ASN A 116 -0.65 18.41 -4.37
CA ASN A 116 0.13 19.60 -4.00
C ASN A 116 1.12 19.26 -2.87
N LYS A 117 2.33 19.81 -2.92
CA LYS A 117 3.39 19.53 -1.94
C LYS A 117 3.06 20.01 -0.53
N ASP A 118 2.28 21.07 -0.38
CA ASP A 118 1.92 21.61 0.94
C ASP A 118 0.72 20.84 1.51
N PHE A 119 0.99 19.72 2.17
CA PHE A 119 -0.04 18.88 2.80
C PHE A 119 -0.38 19.27 4.26
N ASN A 120 0.27 20.28 4.82
CA ASN A 120 0.05 20.72 6.20
C ASN A 120 -0.86 21.95 6.32
N GLN A 121 -1.55 22.33 5.25
CA GLN A 121 -2.40 23.51 5.25
C GLN A 121 -3.84 23.24 5.71
N SER A 122 -4.46 24.25 6.31
CA SER A 122 -5.88 24.23 6.70
C SER A 122 -6.71 24.92 5.62
N GLY A 123 -7.76 24.27 5.16
CA GLY A 123 -8.59 24.82 4.08
C GLY A 123 -7.91 24.79 2.73
N ALA A 124 -8.22 25.75 1.87
CA ALA A 124 -7.61 25.98 0.58
C ALA A 124 -7.10 27.42 0.41
N SER A 125 -7.19 28.25 1.45
CA SER A 125 -6.79 29.67 1.39
C SER A 125 -5.29 29.90 1.20
N SER A 126 -4.47 28.92 1.61
CA SER A 126 -3.01 28.94 1.43
C SER A 126 -2.54 28.15 0.21
N TYR A 127 -3.46 27.67 -0.61
CA TYR A 127 -3.12 26.94 -1.82
C TYR A 127 -2.25 27.77 -2.76
N LYS A 128 -1.20 27.14 -3.28
CA LYS A 128 -0.29 27.72 -4.27
C LYS A 128 -0.12 26.75 -5.42
N GLN A 129 -0.45 27.21 -6.63
CA GLN A 129 -0.40 26.35 -7.83
C GLN A 129 1.02 25.96 -8.22
N ASP A 130 2.03 26.76 -7.89
CA ASP A 130 3.44 26.46 -8.10
C ASP A 130 3.97 25.27 -7.29
N LEU A 131 3.21 24.84 -6.27
CA LEU A 131 3.48 23.64 -5.49
C LEU A 131 2.74 22.39 -6.00
N ASP A 132 1.99 22.51 -7.11
CA ASP A 132 1.32 21.35 -7.70
C ASP A 132 2.35 20.39 -8.30
N VAL A 133 2.16 19.11 -8.00
CA VAL A 133 3.00 18.01 -8.52
C VAL A 133 2.32 17.34 -9.69
N ALA A 134 1.01 17.16 -9.61
CA ALA A 134 0.21 16.57 -10.68
C ALA A 134 -1.18 17.19 -10.70
N ARG A 135 -1.73 17.30 -11.90
CA ARG A 135 -3.13 17.69 -12.16
C ARG A 135 -3.72 16.72 -13.16
N VAL A 136 -4.89 16.18 -12.87
CA VAL A 136 -5.58 15.26 -13.76
C VAL A 136 -7.06 15.64 -13.86
N GLN A 137 -7.58 15.62 -15.08
CA GLN A 137 -9.00 15.81 -15.35
C GLN A 137 -9.73 14.48 -15.25
N VAL A 138 -10.86 14.49 -14.53
CA VAL A 138 -11.69 13.31 -14.31
C VAL A 138 -13.17 13.67 -14.44
N GLN A 139 -13.98 12.73 -14.87
CA GLN A 139 -15.42 12.94 -14.97
C GLN A 139 -16.11 12.44 -13.70
N PRO A 140 -17.01 13.26 -13.10
CA PRO A 140 -17.82 12.81 -11.99
C PRO A 140 -18.82 11.75 -12.46
N LYS A 141 -19.00 10.72 -11.61
CA LYS A 141 -19.98 9.63 -11.85
C LYS A 141 -21.09 9.71 -10.81
N ALA A 142 -22.31 9.42 -11.23
CA ALA A 142 -23.46 9.33 -10.35
C ALA A 142 -23.37 8.05 -9.50
N ILE A 143 -23.66 8.17 -8.20
CA ILE A 143 -23.73 7.06 -7.24
C ILE A 143 -25.01 7.17 -6.40
N PRO A 144 -25.42 6.11 -5.69
CA PRO A 144 -26.41 6.20 -4.63
C PRO A 144 -26.00 7.24 -3.56
N HIS A 145 -26.98 7.91 -2.94
CA HIS A 145 -26.71 8.95 -1.96
C HIS A 145 -25.81 8.46 -0.83
N ARG A 146 -24.71 9.19 -0.59
CA ARG A 146 -23.78 9.00 0.51
C ARG A 146 -23.76 10.26 1.40
N GLU A 147 -24.29 10.14 2.57
CA GLU A 147 -24.47 11.27 3.50
C GLU A 147 -23.12 11.89 3.93
N ARG A 148 -22.10 11.04 4.18
CA ARG A 148 -20.77 11.52 4.60
C ARG A 148 -19.74 11.32 3.49
N LEU A 149 -18.92 12.36 3.28
CA LEU A 149 -17.76 12.26 2.41
C LEU A 149 -16.88 11.07 2.85
N THR A 150 -16.60 10.19 1.92
CA THR A 150 -15.85 8.97 2.16
C THR A 150 -14.81 8.79 1.05
N TYR A 151 -13.63 8.29 1.42
CA TYR A 151 -12.64 7.80 0.47
C TYR A 151 -12.65 6.28 0.42
N VAL A 152 -12.44 5.72 -0.77
CA VAL A 152 -12.32 4.29 -1.02
C VAL A 152 -11.15 4.07 -1.98
N VAL A 153 -10.34 3.03 -1.75
CA VAL A 153 -9.41 2.53 -2.78
C VAL A 153 -10.13 1.43 -3.53
N SER A 154 -10.31 1.59 -4.83
CA SER A 154 -11.11 0.72 -5.69
C SER A 154 -10.36 0.32 -6.96
N ASP A 155 -10.95 -0.62 -7.72
CA ASP A 155 -10.52 -1.02 -9.06
C ASP A 155 -9.00 -1.30 -9.14
N PHE A 156 -8.43 -1.92 -8.09
CA PHE A 156 -7.00 -2.17 -8.06
C PHE A 156 -6.63 -3.52 -8.68
N THR A 157 -5.52 -3.49 -9.40
CA THR A 157 -4.78 -4.63 -9.95
C THR A 157 -3.39 -4.65 -9.32
N ASP A 158 -2.46 -5.43 -9.86
CA ASP A 158 -1.07 -5.37 -9.40
C ASP A 158 -0.39 -4.03 -9.72
N ASP A 159 -0.78 -3.37 -10.81
CA ASP A 159 -0.11 -2.18 -11.37
C ASP A 159 -0.97 -0.91 -11.38
N SER A 160 -2.17 -0.94 -10.83
CA SER A 160 -3.08 0.20 -10.83
C SER A 160 -4.05 0.19 -9.66
N ALA A 161 -4.54 1.37 -9.31
CA ALA A 161 -5.64 1.57 -8.37
C ALA A 161 -6.40 2.85 -8.73
N SER A 162 -7.58 3.00 -8.14
CA SER A 162 -8.31 4.27 -8.10
C SER A 162 -8.52 4.69 -6.64
N VAL A 163 -8.35 5.96 -6.35
CA VAL A 163 -8.80 6.57 -5.10
C VAL A 163 -10.07 7.36 -5.38
N ASP A 164 -11.17 6.83 -4.87
CA ASP A 164 -12.50 7.42 -5.06
C ASP A 164 -12.85 8.35 -3.90
N LEU A 165 -13.25 9.56 -4.22
CA LEU A 165 -13.98 10.46 -3.35
C LEU A 165 -15.46 10.30 -3.64
N GLU A 166 -16.25 9.93 -2.62
CA GLU A 166 -17.70 9.76 -2.71
C GLU A 166 -18.42 10.67 -1.74
N TRP A 167 -19.33 11.48 -2.23
CA TRP A 167 -20.16 12.34 -1.40
C TRP A 167 -21.46 12.73 -2.10
N GLU A 168 -22.56 12.75 -1.33
CA GLU A 168 -23.92 12.97 -1.85
C GLU A 168 -24.22 11.95 -2.95
N LYS A 169 -24.34 12.33 -4.20
CA LYS A 169 -24.60 11.44 -5.34
C LYS A 169 -23.45 11.45 -6.35
N VAL A 170 -22.28 11.88 -5.94
CA VAL A 170 -21.12 12.04 -6.82
C VAL A 170 -19.94 11.21 -6.34
N ARG A 171 -19.31 10.51 -7.29
CA ARG A 171 -17.98 9.90 -7.17
C ARG A 171 -17.05 10.57 -8.16
N VAL A 172 -15.84 10.91 -7.73
CA VAL A 172 -14.71 11.22 -8.59
C VAL A 172 -13.54 10.33 -8.23
N SER A 173 -12.86 9.79 -9.24
CA SER A 173 -11.81 8.78 -9.10
C SER A 173 -10.48 9.36 -9.53
N LEU A 174 -9.47 9.32 -8.65
CA LEU A 174 -8.08 9.62 -8.99
C LEU A 174 -7.41 8.32 -9.48
N PRO A 175 -7.12 8.18 -10.78
CA PRO A 175 -6.45 7.01 -11.30
C PRO A 175 -4.96 7.04 -10.94
N ILE A 176 -4.44 5.91 -10.46
CA ILE A 176 -3.05 5.75 -10.03
C ILE A 176 -2.46 4.56 -10.78
N LYS A 177 -1.31 4.77 -11.43
CA LYS A 177 -0.50 3.68 -12.00
C LYS A 177 0.70 3.43 -11.11
N LEU A 178 1.03 2.17 -10.93
CA LEU A 178 2.10 1.67 -10.08
C LEU A 178 3.18 1.00 -10.95
N ALA A 179 4.42 1.05 -10.49
CA ALA A 179 5.55 0.39 -11.16
C ALA A 179 5.89 -0.95 -10.48
N THR A 180 4.88 -1.76 -10.12
CA THR A 180 5.04 -2.98 -9.31
C THR A 180 6.01 -3.96 -9.93
N GLN A 181 5.88 -4.23 -11.24
CA GLN A 181 6.78 -5.14 -11.94
C GLN A 181 8.23 -4.63 -11.91
N ALA A 182 8.46 -3.35 -12.20
CA ALA A 182 9.81 -2.77 -12.17
C ALA A 182 10.43 -2.81 -10.77
N GLN A 183 9.62 -2.53 -9.73
CA GLN A 183 10.03 -2.63 -8.32
C GLN A 183 10.37 -4.07 -7.93
N ALA A 184 9.55 -5.05 -8.33
CA ALA A 184 9.79 -6.46 -8.07
C ALA A 184 11.09 -6.93 -8.75
N LEU A 185 11.31 -6.54 -10.00
CA LEU A 185 12.55 -6.86 -10.74
C LEU A 185 13.79 -6.24 -10.08
N ALA A 186 13.69 -5.00 -9.61
CA ALA A 186 14.76 -4.35 -8.86
C ALA A 186 15.09 -5.09 -7.55
N ASN A 187 14.06 -5.51 -6.80
CA ASN A 187 14.23 -6.31 -5.58
C ASN A 187 14.90 -7.66 -5.88
N ILE A 188 14.48 -8.34 -6.96
CA ILE A 188 15.09 -9.61 -7.38
C ILE A 188 16.57 -9.41 -7.74
N LYS A 189 16.89 -8.34 -8.47
CA LYS A 189 18.28 -8.01 -8.85
C LYS A 189 19.16 -7.69 -7.65
N ALA A 190 18.59 -7.20 -6.55
CA ALA A 190 19.30 -6.90 -5.31
C ALA A 190 19.54 -8.14 -4.42
N LEU A 191 19.10 -9.35 -4.84
CA LEU A 191 19.33 -10.58 -4.07
C LEU A 191 20.83 -10.87 -3.97
N THR A 192 21.26 -11.19 -2.74
CA THR A 192 22.61 -11.64 -2.46
C THR A 192 22.83 -13.08 -2.93
N GLU A 193 24.01 -13.39 -3.47
CA GLU A 193 24.38 -14.75 -3.89
C GLU A 193 24.35 -15.73 -2.71
N GLY A 194 23.91 -16.97 -2.96
CA GLY A 194 23.96 -18.08 -2.00
C GLY A 194 22.65 -18.48 -1.34
N ALA A 195 21.58 -17.72 -1.48
CA ALA A 195 20.29 -18.05 -0.90
C ALA A 195 19.34 -18.68 -1.95
N TRP A 196 19.18 -20.01 -1.95
CA TRP A 196 18.34 -20.72 -2.92
C TRP A 196 16.88 -20.27 -2.91
N GLY A 197 16.32 -19.99 -1.71
CA GLY A 197 14.92 -19.61 -1.52
C GLY A 197 14.51 -18.35 -2.27
N PRO A 198 15.19 -17.21 -2.08
CA PRO A 198 14.95 -15.98 -2.83
C PRO A 198 15.00 -16.15 -4.34
N TYR A 199 15.98 -16.87 -4.88
CA TYR A 199 16.05 -17.16 -6.32
C TYR A 199 14.86 -17.98 -6.81
N ASN A 200 14.41 -18.98 -6.03
CA ASN A 200 13.22 -19.75 -6.36
C ASN A 200 11.94 -18.90 -6.32
N THR A 201 11.80 -18.04 -5.32
CA THR A 201 10.66 -17.10 -5.24
C THR A 201 10.63 -16.15 -6.44
N ALA A 202 11.79 -15.63 -6.84
CA ALA A 202 11.92 -14.79 -8.03
C ALA A 202 11.55 -15.57 -9.33
N ALA A 203 11.99 -16.81 -9.46
CA ALA A 203 11.66 -17.66 -10.60
C ALA A 203 10.14 -17.92 -10.69
N ARG A 204 9.48 -18.11 -9.56
CA ARG A 204 8.03 -18.26 -9.49
C ARG A 204 7.31 -16.98 -9.91
N TYR A 205 7.80 -15.82 -9.49
CA TYR A 205 7.24 -14.55 -9.95
C TYR A 205 7.34 -14.38 -11.47
N MET A 206 8.47 -14.83 -12.09
CA MET A 206 8.58 -14.85 -13.55
C MET A 206 7.59 -15.82 -14.20
N LEU A 207 7.33 -16.97 -13.59
CA LEU A 207 6.36 -17.94 -14.09
C LEU A 207 4.91 -17.43 -14.01
N GLU A 208 4.53 -16.89 -12.85
CA GLU A 208 3.13 -16.64 -12.49
C GLU A 208 2.64 -15.25 -12.93
N SER A 209 3.49 -14.23 -12.76
CA SER A 209 3.09 -12.82 -12.97
C SER A 209 3.57 -12.26 -14.30
N THR A 210 4.87 -12.34 -14.60
CA THR A 210 5.43 -11.71 -15.81
C THR A 210 5.34 -12.58 -17.05
N ARG A 211 5.27 -13.92 -16.87
CA ARG A 211 5.36 -14.95 -17.91
C ARG A 211 6.67 -14.90 -18.72
N ASP A 212 7.72 -14.34 -18.13
CA ASP A 212 9.08 -14.38 -18.69
C ASP A 212 9.75 -15.68 -18.26
N PHE A 213 9.45 -16.76 -19.00
CA PHE A 213 9.91 -18.09 -18.67
C PHE A 213 11.43 -18.25 -18.83
N ASP A 214 12.07 -17.46 -19.69
CA ASP A 214 13.53 -17.50 -19.88
C ASP A 214 14.26 -16.89 -18.70
N ALA A 215 13.82 -15.73 -18.23
CA ALA A 215 14.34 -15.14 -16.99
C ALA A 215 14.05 -16.04 -15.79
N GLY A 216 12.86 -16.65 -15.74
CA GLY A 216 12.50 -17.63 -14.71
C GLY A 216 13.45 -18.83 -14.67
N LEU A 217 13.81 -19.39 -15.82
CA LEU A 217 14.77 -20.50 -15.92
C LEU A 217 16.17 -20.11 -15.43
N GLN A 218 16.65 -18.91 -15.79
CA GLN A 218 17.95 -18.41 -15.28
C GLN A 218 17.96 -18.29 -13.75
N LEU A 219 16.86 -17.81 -13.16
CA LEU A 219 16.75 -17.66 -11.71
C LEU A 219 16.63 -18.99 -10.99
N VAL A 220 15.83 -19.94 -11.51
CA VAL A 220 15.70 -21.25 -10.86
C VAL A 220 16.99 -22.06 -10.99
N ASP A 221 17.78 -21.87 -12.05
CA ASP A 221 19.08 -22.49 -12.18
C ASP A 221 20.07 -21.97 -11.13
N LYS A 222 20.07 -20.68 -10.83
CA LYS A 222 20.83 -20.11 -9.69
C LYS A 222 20.34 -20.69 -8.36
N SER A 223 19.05 -20.87 -8.19
CA SER A 223 18.48 -21.52 -6.99
C SER A 223 18.98 -22.96 -6.83
N LEU A 224 18.96 -23.74 -7.89
CA LEU A 224 19.44 -25.13 -7.90
C LEU A 224 20.94 -25.22 -7.66
N ALA A 225 21.72 -24.29 -8.23
CA ALA A 225 23.16 -24.22 -8.00
C ALA A 225 23.52 -23.90 -6.54
N ALA A 226 22.72 -23.09 -5.87
CA ALA A 226 22.91 -22.77 -4.44
C ALA A 226 22.52 -23.96 -3.54
N LYS A 227 21.39 -24.61 -3.81
CA LYS A 227 20.92 -25.82 -3.09
C LYS A 227 19.80 -26.48 -3.88
N GLU A 228 19.96 -27.77 -4.20
CA GLU A 228 18.87 -28.57 -4.75
C GLU A 228 17.81 -28.84 -3.66
N HIS A 229 16.55 -28.53 -3.98
CA HIS A 229 15.40 -28.71 -3.10
C HIS A 229 14.19 -29.13 -3.95
N TRP A 230 13.27 -29.95 -3.42
CA TRP A 230 12.10 -30.39 -4.17
C TRP A 230 11.30 -29.22 -4.76
N TYR A 231 11.26 -28.06 -4.05
CA TYR A 231 10.48 -26.92 -4.47
C TYR A 231 11.06 -26.18 -5.68
N ASN A 232 12.38 -25.99 -5.77
CA ASN A 232 12.98 -25.36 -6.94
C ASN A 232 13.06 -26.31 -8.15
N LEU A 233 13.15 -27.62 -7.92
CA LEU A 233 12.97 -28.61 -8.97
C LEU A 233 11.56 -28.56 -9.57
N TRP A 234 10.53 -28.42 -8.71
CA TRP A 234 9.15 -28.25 -9.16
C TRP A 234 8.96 -26.96 -9.95
N THR A 235 9.48 -25.84 -9.48
CA THR A 235 9.43 -24.55 -10.19
C THR A 235 10.09 -24.67 -11.57
N LYS A 236 11.24 -25.34 -11.69
CA LYS A 236 11.89 -25.57 -12.98
C LYS A 236 11.04 -26.43 -13.91
N ALA A 237 10.43 -27.48 -13.38
CA ALA A 237 9.51 -28.31 -14.13
C ALA A 237 8.34 -27.50 -14.72
N GLN A 238 7.73 -26.64 -13.92
CA GLN A 238 6.63 -25.78 -14.35
C GLN A 238 7.05 -24.77 -15.44
N LEU A 239 8.22 -24.13 -15.28
CA LEU A 239 8.78 -23.22 -16.29
C LEU A 239 9.05 -23.91 -17.62
N LEU A 240 9.62 -25.13 -17.59
CA LEU A 240 9.86 -25.94 -18.80
C LEU A 240 8.54 -26.34 -19.48
N ALA A 241 7.56 -26.76 -18.70
CA ALA A 241 6.23 -27.11 -19.22
C ALA A 241 5.54 -25.91 -19.86
N ALA A 242 5.64 -24.71 -19.25
CA ALA A 242 5.12 -23.47 -19.81
C ALA A 242 5.76 -23.10 -21.16
N LYS A 243 6.99 -23.57 -21.42
CA LYS A 243 7.69 -23.47 -22.71
C LYS A 243 7.40 -24.64 -23.66
N GLY A 244 6.51 -25.56 -23.32
CA GLY A 244 6.21 -26.77 -24.13
C GLY A 244 7.25 -27.86 -24.06
N LYS A 245 8.30 -27.74 -23.21
CA LYS A 245 9.37 -28.69 -23.06
C LYS A 245 9.02 -29.83 -22.09
N TYR A 246 7.94 -30.55 -22.38
CA TYR A 246 7.33 -31.51 -21.45
C TYR A 246 8.28 -32.68 -21.06
N LYS A 247 9.13 -33.15 -21.97
CA LYS A 247 10.10 -34.19 -21.67
C LYS A 247 11.11 -33.79 -20.59
N GLU A 248 11.65 -32.58 -20.71
CA GLU A 248 12.54 -31.98 -19.70
C GLU A 248 11.79 -31.72 -18.40
N ALA A 249 10.58 -31.13 -18.50
CA ALA A 249 9.72 -30.83 -17.36
C ALA A 249 9.45 -32.09 -16.50
N MET A 250 9.11 -33.20 -17.13
CA MET A 250 8.88 -34.47 -16.44
C MET A 250 10.11 -34.96 -15.68
N THR A 251 11.32 -34.75 -16.22
CA THR A 251 12.56 -35.13 -15.53
C THR A 251 12.72 -34.40 -14.22
N TYR A 252 12.45 -33.06 -14.22
CA TYR A 252 12.55 -32.25 -13.02
C TYR A 252 11.38 -32.49 -12.05
N ALA A 253 10.19 -32.77 -12.55
CA ALA A 253 9.04 -33.14 -11.71
C ALA A 253 9.26 -34.49 -11.00
N GLN A 254 9.85 -35.48 -11.67
CA GLN A 254 10.20 -36.75 -11.04
C GLN A 254 11.26 -36.59 -9.95
N LYS A 255 12.30 -35.77 -10.18
CA LYS A 255 13.29 -35.44 -9.13
C LYS A 255 12.66 -34.70 -7.96
N SER A 256 11.76 -33.74 -8.24
CA SER A 256 11.02 -33.06 -7.21
C SER A 256 10.23 -34.03 -6.35
N LYS A 257 9.51 -34.95 -6.96
CA LYS A 257 8.75 -35.98 -6.25
C LYS A 257 9.67 -36.83 -5.36
N GLN A 258 10.74 -37.36 -5.90
CA GLN A 258 11.69 -38.21 -5.16
C GLN A 258 12.28 -37.50 -3.92
N LEU A 259 12.59 -36.22 -4.08
CA LEU A 259 13.16 -35.42 -2.99
C LEU A 259 12.09 -35.00 -1.98
N GLY A 260 10.88 -34.64 -2.46
CA GLY A 260 9.76 -34.26 -1.65
C GLY A 260 9.22 -35.36 -0.75
N GLU A 261 9.12 -36.60 -1.28
CA GLU A 261 8.69 -37.80 -0.54
C GLU A 261 9.64 -38.15 0.62
N LYS A 262 10.92 -37.73 0.51
CA LYS A 262 11.94 -37.93 1.57
C LYS A 262 12.06 -36.74 2.52
N SER A 263 11.28 -35.65 2.30
CA SER A 263 11.38 -34.43 3.08
C SER A 263 10.79 -34.62 4.49
N PRO A 264 11.55 -34.37 5.58
CA PRO A 264 11.02 -34.44 6.95
C PRO A 264 9.90 -33.43 7.21
N GLN A 265 9.80 -32.37 6.38
CA GLN A 265 8.79 -31.30 6.49
C GLN A 265 7.53 -31.59 5.65
N GLY A 266 7.47 -32.78 5.02
CA GLY A 266 6.39 -33.17 4.12
C GLY A 266 6.58 -32.65 2.68
N PHE A 267 5.63 -33.04 1.82
CA PHE A 267 5.61 -32.69 0.41
C PHE A 267 4.23 -32.13 0.02
N PRO A 268 3.93 -30.84 0.33
CA PRO A 268 2.63 -30.24 0.07
C PRO A 268 2.20 -30.23 -1.39
N MET A 269 3.15 -30.31 -2.34
CA MET A 269 2.90 -30.29 -3.78
C MET A 269 2.76 -31.70 -4.40
N ALA A 270 2.60 -32.76 -3.60
CA ALA A 270 2.56 -34.14 -4.07
C ALA A 270 1.47 -34.36 -5.14
N ASP A 271 0.26 -33.85 -4.89
CA ASP A 271 -0.88 -34.02 -5.79
C ASP A 271 -0.67 -33.25 -7.10
N ASP A 272 -0.18 -32.01 -7.03
CA ASP A 272 0.11 -31.19 -8.21
C ASP A 272 1.18 -31.83 -9.09
N VAL A 273 2.27 -32.32 -8.47
CA VAL A 273 3.36 -33.00 -9.19
C VAL A 273 2.88 -34.29 -9.82
N ASN A 274 2.10 -35.09 -9.10
CA ASN A 274 1.56 -36.35 -9.63
C ASN A 274 0.60 -36.12 -10.79
N LYS A 275 -0.26 -35.12 -10.68
CA LYS A 275 -1.16 -34.70 -11.76
C LYS A 275 -0.38 -34.26 -12.99
N ALA A 276 0.59 -33.37 -12.80
CA ALA A 276 1.42 -32.86 -13.90
C ALA A 276 2.19 -33.96 -14.61
N LEU A 277 2.77 -34.91 -13.86
CA LEU A 277 3.46 -36.07 -14.45
C LEU A 277 2.53 -36.94 -15.30
N LYS A 278 1.25 -37.04 -14.96
CA LYS A 278 0.24 -37.73 -15.78
C LYS A 278 -0.12 -36.92 -17.01
N ASP A 279 -0.49 -35.63 -16.84
CA ASP A 279 -0.93 -34.78 -17.92
C ASP A 279 0.17 -34.54 -18.99
N TRP A 280 1.42 -34.38 -18.56
CA TRP A 280 2.56 -34.15 -19.47
C TRP A 280 3.02 -35.42 -20.22
N LYS A 281 2.65 -36.60 -19.75
CA LYS A 281 2.99 -37.86 -20.42
C LYS A 281 2.34 -37.97 -21.80
N ASP A 282 1.14 -37.41 -21.92
CA ASP A 282 0.35 -37.46 -23.16
C ASP A 282 0.74 -36.36 -24.16
N ASN A 283 1.48 -35.33 -23.71
CA ASN A 283 1.98 -34.21 -24.52
C ASN A 283 3.43 -34.39 -25.00
N LYS A 284 3.87 -35.62 -25.20
CA LYS A 284 5.24 -35.95 -25.73
C LYS A 284 5.26 -35.74 -27.25
N SER A 285 5.34 -34.52 -27.72
CA SER A 285 5.78 -34.21 -29.07
C SER A 285 7.17 -33.61 -29.06
#